data_e9671280f1a256003a6713b0128f905f
#
_entry.id   e9671280f1a256003a6713b0128f905f
#
_cell.length_a   1.000
_cell.length_b   1.000
_cell.length_c   1.000
_cell.angle_alpha   90.00
_cell.angle_beta   90.00
_cell.angle_gamma   90.00
#
_symmetry.space_group_name_H-M   'P 1'
#
loop_
_entity.id
_entity.type
_entity.pdbx_description
1 polymer ?
#
loop_
_entity_poly.entity_id
_entity_poly.type
_entity_poly.pdbx_seq_one_letter_code
_entity_poly.pdbx_strand_id
1 'polypeptide(L)'
;RRQRQDVYKRQDPSRMLYTKQEWMKTREEMNELFADVPEALSNTLEILDKVEYYSIDHAPIMPTFAIPEDFGTEEGYRAKYTEKDLFDEFTQDENGNVVLSEEEGQAKIKRLGGYEKLYRIKLEGDYLAKLAFDGAKRIYGDPLSEEVKERLNFELYIMKTMGFPGYFLIVQDFINAARSELGVSVGPGRGSAAGSAVAYCLGITKIDPIQYDLLFERFLNPDRISLPDIDVDFDDDGRGEVLRWVTNKYGQEKVAHIITYGTMATKPVSYTHLTLPTIR
;
A
#
# COMPACT_ATOMS: atom_id res chain seq x y z
N ARG A 1 -0.82 36.48 -6.60
CA ARG A 1 -0.64 35.69 -5.34
C ARG A 1 0.76 35.07 -5.22
N ARG A 2 1.36 34.48 -6.28
CA ARG A 2 2.73 33.92 -6.23
C ARG A 2 3.79 34.97 -5.89
N GLN A 3 3.74 36.15 -6.50
CA GLN A 3 4.73 37.23 -6.22
C GLN A 3 4.73 37.73 -4.78
N ARG A 4 3.57 37.83 -4.10
CA ARG A 4 3.49 38.22 -2.68
C ARG A 4 4.09 37.16 -1.75
N GLN A 5 3.89 35.84 -2.05
CA GLN A 5 4.52 34.76 -1.27
C GLN A 5 6.05 34.79 -1.37
N ASP A 6 6.59 35.14 -2.54
CA ASP A 6 8.04 35.16 -2.76
C ASP A 6 8.69 36.35 -2.04
N VAL A 7 8.01 37.50 -1.91
CA VAL A 7 8.51 38.66 -1.18
C VAL A 7 8.56 38.37 0.35
N TYR A 8 7.52 37.78 0.92
CA TYR A 8 7.53 37.40 2.35
C TYR A 8 8.58 36.31 2.66
N LYS A 9 8.79 35.37 1.77
CA LYS A 9 9.84 34.35 1.91
C LYS A 9 11.25 34.94 1.88
N ARG A 10 11.49 36.04 1.18
CA ARG A 10 12.80 36.72 1.12
C ARG A 10 13.14 37.55 2.38
N GLN A 11 12.14 37.88 3.18
CA GLN A 11 12.31 38.74 4.37
C GLN A 11 12.38 37.93 5.68
N ASP A 12 12.24 36.62 5.64
CA ASP A 12 12.34 35.79 6.83
C ASP A 12 13.83 35.58 7.20
N PRO A 13 14.32 36.15 8.30
CA PRO A 13 15.72 36.00 8.70
C PRO A 13 16.07 34.58 9.15
N SER A 14 15.08 33.75 9.48
CA SER A 14 15.28 32.33 9.84
C SER A 14 15.32 31.42 8.64
N ARG A 15 15.12 31.96 7.45
CA ARG A 15 15.17 31.15 6.22
C ARG A 15 16.60 30.67 5.96
N MET A 16 16.73 29.38 5.72
CA MET A 16 17.99 28.81 5.21
C MET A 16 18.35 29.47 3.88
N LEU A 17 19.43 30.25 3.86
CA LEU A 17 19.96 30.88 2.65
C LEU A 17 20.89 29.89 1.97
N TYR A 18 20.49 29.43 0.80
CA TYR A 18 21.37 28.62 -0.05
C TYR A 18 22.47 29.48 -0.65
N THR A 19 23.71 29.06 -0.47
CA THR A 19 24.89 29.77 -0.98
C THR A 19 25.18 29.43 -2.43
N LYS A 20 24.46 28.48 -3.02
CA LYS A 20 24.72 27.82 -4.32
C LYS A 20 25.99 26.96 -4.29
N GLN A 21 26.42 26.59 -3.10
CA GLN A 21 27.57 25.71 -2.87
C GLN A 21 27.16 24.31 -2.36
N GLU A 22 25.84 24.03 -2.32
CA GLU A 22 25.23 22.78 -1.82
C GLU A 22 25.23 21.68 -2.88
N TRP A 23 26.37 21.46 -3.53
CA TRP A 23 26.60 20.39 -4.49
C TRP A 23 27.68 19.44 -3.98
N MET A 24 27.73 18.23 -4.52
CA MET A 24 28.75 17.25 -4.15
C MET A 24 30.12 17.72 -4.63
N LYS A 25 31.00 18.02 -3.70
CA LYS A 25 32.37 18.51 -3.97
C LYS A 25 33.32 17.34 -4.15
N THR A 26 34.40 17.58 -4.88
CA THR A 26 35.52 16.63 -4.97
C THR A 26 36.27 16.56 -3.65
N ARG A 27 37.11 15.55 -3.51
CA ARG A 27 37.95 15.38 -2.31
C ARG A 27 38.92 16.56 -2.12
N GLU A 28 39.48 17.06 -3.20
CA GLU A 28 40.38 18.20 -3.21
C GLU A 28 39.68 19.47 -2.74
N GLU A 29 38.50 19.74 -3.30
CA GLU A 29 37.67 20.90 -2.90
C GLU A 29 37.23 20.83 -1.44
N MET A 30 36.92 19.63 -0.94
CA MET A 30 36.60 19.44 0.49
C MET A 30 37.82 19.68 1.39
N ASN A 31 39.01 19.25 0.98
CA ASN A 31 40.23 19.48 1.72
C ASN A 31 40.61 20.97 1.77
N GLU A 32 40.37 21.70 0.71
CA GLU A 32 40.55 23.17 0.70
C GLU A 32 39.52 23.85 1.62
N LEU A 33 38.26 23.44 1.52
CA LEU A 33 37.18 24.03 2.31
C LEU A 33 37.32 23.85 3.82
N PHE A 34 37.89 22.72 4.25
CA PHE A 34 38.09 22.37 5.65
C PHE A 34 39.57 22.38 6.06
N ALA A 35 40.40 23.18 5.35
CA ALA A 35 41.85 23.25 5.63
C ALA A 35 42.18 23.75 7.05
N ASP A 36 41.30 24.53 7.65
CA ASP A 36 41.38 25.05 9.03
C ASP A 36 40.91 24.02 10.08
N VAL A 37 40.12 23.02 9.68
CA VAL A 37 39.60 21.96 10.57
C VAL A 37 39.71 20.58 9.89
N PRO A 38 40.91 20.08 9.63
CA PRO A 38 41.10 18.82 8.91
C PRO A 38 40.51 17.60 9.65
N GLU A 39 40.37 17.67 10.97
CA GLU A 39 39.72 16.65 11.78
C GLU A 39 38.24 16.44 11.39
N ALA A 40 37.56 17.45 10.86
CA ALA A 40 36.20 17.31 10.37
C ALA A 40 36.12 16.31 9.22
N LEU A 41 37.14 16.23 8.37
CA LEU A 41 37.23 15.27 7.28
C LEU A 41 37.63 13.89 7.76
N SER A 42 38.66 13.76 8.66
CA SER A 42 39.07 12.48 9.19
C SER A 42 37.98 11.80 10.03
N ASN A 43 37.18 12.57 10.76
CA ASN A 43 36.08 12.03 11.55
C ASN A 43 34.95 11.43 10.68
N THR A 44 34.86 11.78 9.40
CA THR A 44 33.92 11.09 8.48
C THR A 44 34.27 9.62 8.30
N LEU A 45 35.59 9.27 8.34
CA LEU A 45 36.05 7.88 8.29
C LEU A 45 35.69 7.16 9.59
N GLU A 46 35.84 7.82 10.75
CA GLU A 46 35.44 7.26 12.03
C GLU A 46 33.94 6.92 12.08
N ILE A 47 33.08 7.74 11.43
CA ILE A 47 31.66 7.43 11.30
C ILE A 47 31.47 6.22 10.37
N LEU A 48 32.19 6.18 9.25
CA LEU A 48 32.13 5.06 8.31
C LEU A 48 32.52 3.73 8.98
N ASP A 49 33.55 3.74 9.81
CA ASP A 49 34.02 2.55 10.53
C ASP A 49 33.02 1.99 11.55
N LYS A 50 32.06 2.85 11.98
CA LYS A 50 30.96 2.45 12.87
C LYS A 50 29.76 1.85 12.10
N VAL A 51 29.74 1.92 10.76
CA VAL A 51 28.64 1.42 9.92
C VAL A 51 28.95 -0.02 9.54
N GLU A 52 28.08 -0.91 10.02
CA GLU A 52 28.09 -2.31 9.57
C GLU A 52 27.36 -2.45 8.25
N TYR A 53 27.90 -3.27 7.35
CA TYR A 53 27.21 -3.57 6.09
C TYR A 53 26.01 -4.46 6.36
N TYR A 54 24.82 -3.95 6.07
CA TYR A 54 23.57 -4.71 6.12
C TYR A 54 22.64 -4.29 4.99
N SER A 55 21.76 -5.20 4.60
CA SER A 55 20.71 -4.89 3.65
C SER A 55 19.39 -4.72 4.38
N ILE A 56 18.68 -3.63 4.09
CA ILE A 56 17.30 -3.40 4.54
C ILE A 56 16.29 -3.81 3.48
N ASP A 57 16.77 -4.29 2.34
CA ASP A 57 15.92 -4.76 1.25
C ASP A 57 15.47 -6.20 1.54
N HIS A 58 14.18 -6.36 1.75
CA HIS A 58 13.52 -7.63 1.98
C HIS A 58 12.33 -7.79 1.06
N ALA A 59 12.02 -9.03 0.71
CA ALA A 59 10.77 -9.32 0.03
C ALA A 59 9.57 -8.84 0.88
N PRO A 60 8.51 -8.30 0.26
CA PRO A 60 7.32 -7.88 0.97
C PRO A 60 6.77 -9.00 1.85
N ILE A 61 6.51 -8.69 3.12
CA ILE A 61 5.89 -9.62 4.07
C ILE A 61 4.38 -9.39 4.02
N MET A 62 3.68 -10.38 3.46
CA MET A 62 2.21 -10.34 3.42
C MET A 62 1.65 -11.07 4.64
N PRO A 63 0.78 -10.42 5.43
CA PRO A 63 0.08 -11.10 6.49
C PRO A 63 -0.90 -12.14 5.94
N THR A 64 -1.26 -13.12 6.76
CA THR A 64 -2.16 -14.20 6.40
C THR A 64 -3.58 -13.89 6.88
N PHE A 65 -4.56 -13.96 6.00
CA PHE A 65 -5.97 -13.86 6.33
C PHE A 65 -6.54 -15.23 6.72
N ALA A 66 -7.30 -15.33 7.80
CA ALA A 66 -7.97 -16.57 8.17
C ALA A 66 -9.22 -16.78 7.31
N ILE A 67 -9.13 -17.67 6.33
CA ILE A 67 -10.28 -18.04 5.49
C ILE A 67 -11.19 -18.98 6.27
N PRO A 68 -12.53 -18.82 6.19
CA PRO A 68 -13.47 -19.75 6.82
C PRO A 68 -13.29 -21.17 6.29
N GLU A 69 -13.27 -22.16 7.19
CA GLU A 69 -13.03 -23.57 6.86
C GLU A 69 -14.10 -24.18 5.94
N ASP A 70 -15.34 -23.67 6.01
CA ASP A 70 -16.45 -24.05 5.14
C ASP A 70 -16.25 -23.66 3.68
N PHE A 71 -15.41 -22.64 3.41
CA PHE A 71 -15.02 -22.31 2.05
C PHE A 71 -13.92 -23.23 1.52
N GLY A 72 -12.96 -23.56 2.36
CA GLY A 72 -11.86 -24.46 2.01
C GLY A 72 -10.64 -24.26 2.88
N THR A 73 -9.77 -25.25 2.85
CA THR A 73 -8.50 -25.24 3.57
C THR A 73 -7.33 -25.36 2.60
N GLU A 74 -6.15 -24.97 3.05
CA GLU A 74 -4.93 -25.09 2.25
C GLU A 74 -4.61 -26.56 1.92
N GLU A 75 -4.82 -27.48 2.89
CA GLU A 75 -4.68 -28.91 2.66
C GLU A 75 -5.66 -29.41 1.59
N GLY A 76 -6.91 -28.94 1.62
CA GLY A 76 -7.91 -29.27 0.61
C GLY A 76 -7.50 -28.81 -0.79
N TYR A 77 -6.90 -27.62 -0.90
CA TYR A 77 -6.39 -27.09 -2.16
C TYR A 77 -5.16 -27.88 -2.65
N ARG A 78 -4.25 -28.29 -1.75
CA ARG A 78 -3.11 -29.16 -2.09
C ARG A 78 -3.55 -30.53 -2.59
N ALA A 79 -4.65 -31.06 -2.06
CA ALA A 79 -5.21 -32.34 -2.54
C ALA A 79 -5.94 -32.21 -3.88
N LYS A 80 -6.49 -31.03 -4.19
CA LYS A 80 -7.32 -30.78 -5.38
C LYS A 80 -6.52 -30.33 -6.61
N TYR A 81 -5.49 -29.51 -6.42
CA TYR A 81 -4.73 -28.90 -7.50
C TYR A 81 -3.29 -29.43 -7.52
N THR A 82 -2.77 -29.70 -8.71
CA THR A 82 -1.36 -30.06 -8.90
C THR A 82 -0.50 -28.80 -9.07
N GLU A 83 0.81 -28.93 -8.92
CA GLU A 83 1.76 -27.86 -9.23
C GLU A 83 1.64 -27.38 -10.69
N LYS A 84 1.31 -28.30 -11.60
CA LYS A 84 1.08 -27.97 -13.01
C LYS A 84 -0.17 -27.10 -13.18
N ASP A 85 -1.26 -27.44 -12.49
CA ASP A 85 -2.48 -26.61 -12.53
C ASP A 85 -2.21 -25.19 -12.05
N LEU A 86 -1.41 -25.05 -10.97
CA LEU A 86 -1.00 -23.75 -10.48
C LEU A 86 -0.06 -23.03 -11.44
N PHE A 87 0.89 -23.75 -12.05
CA PHE A 87 1.76 -23.16 -13.05
C PHE A 87 0.95 -22.58 -14.20
N ASP A 88 0.05 -23.37 -14.77
CA ASP A 88 -0.80 -22.96 -15.88
C ASP A 88 -1.65 -21.73 -15.47
N GLU A 89 -2.30 -21.77 -14.32
CA GLU A 89 -3.16 -20.68 -13.85
C GLU A 89 -2.42 -19.36 -13.61
N PHE A 90 -1.16 -19.40 -13.17
CA PHE A 90 -0.38 -18.19 -12.86
C PHE A 90 0.48 -17.68 -14.03
N THR A 91 0.58 -18.45 -15.12
CA THR A 91 1.37 -18.10 -16.31
C THR A 91 0.51 -17.82 -17.55
N GLN A 92 -0.78 -18.16 -17.51
CA GLN A 92 -1.75 -17.83 -18.54
C GLN A 92 -2.39 -16.46 -18.26
N ASP A 93 -2.99 -15.89 -19.32
CA ASP A 93 -3.83 -14.70 -19.18
C ASP A 93 -5.23 -15.07 -18.65
N GLU A 94 -6.10 -14.07 -18.50
CA GLU A 94 -7.49 -14.23 -18.07
C GLU A 94 -8.34 -15.10 -19.04
N ASN A 95 -7.89 -15.27 -20.27
CA ASN A 95 -8.54 -16.07 -21.32
C ASN A 95 -7.92 -17.48 -21.44
N GLY A 96 -6.91 -17.80 -20.64
CA GLY A 96 -6.22 -19.09 -20.65
C GLY A 96 -5.13 -19.21 -21.73
N ASN A 97 -4.69 -18.10 -22.34
CA ASN A 97 -3.57 -18.15 -23.28
C ASN A 97 -2.25 -18.08 -22.52
N VAL A 98 -1.28 -18.90 -22.92
CA VAL A 98 0.07 -18.87 -22.35
C VAL A 98 0.75 -17.55 -22.71
N VAL A 99 1.07 -16.73 -21.71
CA VAL A 99 1.67 -15.39 -21.88
C VAL A 99 3.15 -15.40 -21.51
N LEU A 100 3.57 -16.32 -20.64
CA LEU A 100 4.94 -16.42 -20.17
C LEU A 100 5.59 -17.70 -20.67
N SER A 101 6.86 -17.64 -21.04
CA SER A 101 7.66 -18.83 -21.28
C SER A 101 7.81 -19.66 -20.00
N GLU A 102 8.22 -20.92 -20.12
CA GLU A 102 8.42 -21.78 -18.95
C GLU A 102 9.44 -21.22 -17.96
N GLU A 103 10.53 -20.62 -18.45
CA GLU A 103 11.56 -20.00 -17.62
C GLU A 103 11.05 -18.75 -16.89
N GLU A 104 10.31 -17.89 -17.56
CA GLU A 104 9.69 -16.71 -16.98
C GLU A 104 8.61 -17.09 -15.97
N GLY A 105 7.83 -18.14 -16.26
CA GLY A 105 6.83 -18.69 -15.35
C GLY A 105 7.46 -19.20 -14.05
N GLN A 106 8.52 -20.00 -14.14
CA GLN A 106 9.26 -20.48 -12.96
C GLN A 106 9.88 -19.32 -12.15
N ALA A 107 10.41 -18.31 -12.83
CA ALA A 107 10.94 -17.12 -12.16
C ALA A 107 9.84 -16.35 -11.42
N LYS A 108 8.63 -16.21 -12.01
CA LYS A 108 7.46 -15.62 -11.38
C LYS A 108 7.02 -16.40 -10.14
N ILE A 109 6.92 -17.72 -10.24
CA ILE A 109 6.55 -18.60 -9.11
C ILE A 109 7.56 -18.47 -7.96
N LYS A 110 8.85 -18.49 -8.28
CA LYS A 110 9.89 -18.30 -7.28
C LYS A 110 9.78 -16.93 -6.58
N ARG A 111 9.47 -15.87 -7.34
CA ARG A 111 9.25 -14.53 -6.79
C ARG A 111 8.03 -14.48 -5.86
N LEU A 112 6.96 -15.20 -6.17
CA LEU A 112 5.77 -15.30 -5.33
C LEU A 112 5.98 -16.18 -4.07
N GLY A 113 7.13 -16.85 -3.95
CA GLY A 113 7.53 -17.63 -2.80
C GLY A 113 7.41 -19.13 -2.96
N GLY A 114 7.36 -19.61 -4.22
CA GLY A 114 7.29 -21.02 -4.57
C GLY A 114 5.87 -21.61 -4.52
N TYR A 115 5.73 -22.86 -4.94
CA TYR A 115 4.43 -23.57 -4.99
C TYR A 115 3.74 -23.62 -3.62
N GLU A 116 4.51 -23.73 -2.55
CA GLU A 116 3.96 -23.72 -1.18
C GLU A 116 3.08 -22.51 -0.89
N LYS A 117 3.52 -21.32 -1.32
CA LYS A 117 2.74 -20.09 -1.16
C LYS A 117 1.64 -19.95 -2.22
N LEU A 118 1.81 -20.53 -3.41
CA LEU A 118 0.81 -20.43 -4.47
C LEU A 118 -0.52 -21.07 -4.10
N TYR A 119 -0.52 -22.21 -3.38
CA TYR A 119 -1.75 -22.81 -2.88
C TYR A 119 -2.53 -21.85 -2.01
N ARG A 120 -1.81 -21.13 -1.16
CA ARG A 120 -2.40 -20.11 -0.30
C ARG A 120 -2.94 -18.93 -1.09
N ILE A 121 -2.15 -18.40 -2.04
CA ILE A 121 -2.55 -17.27 -2.90
C ILE A 121 -3.78 -17.66 -3.72
N LYS A 122 -3.84 -18.89 -4.23
CA LYS A 122 -5.02 -19.38 -4.96
C LYS A 122 -6.24 -19.45 -4.06
N LEU A 123 -6.15 -20.05 -2.89
CA LEU A 123 -7.25 -20.13 -1.92
C LEU A 123 -7.77 -18.74 -1.55
N GLU A 124 -6.87 -17.80 -1.24
CA GLU A 124 -7.21 -16.40 -0.96
C GLU A 124 -7.82 -15.70 -2.17
N GLY A 125 -7.32 -15.97 -3.38
CA GLY A 125 -7.85 -15.43 -4.63
C GLY A 125 -9.26 -15.90 -4.93
N ASP A 126 -9.52 -17.19 -4.77
CA ASP A 126 -10.85 -17.77 -4.98
C ASP A 126 -11.87 -17.26 -3.95
N TYR A 127 -11.43 -17.08 -2.69
CA TYR A 127 -12.28 -16.50 -1.65
C TYR A 127 -12.55 -15.01 -1.91
N LEU A 128 -11.54 -14.26 -2.31
CA LEU A 128 -11.69 -12.85 -2.72
C LEU A 128 -12.67 -12.71 -3.86
N ALA A 129 -12.57 -13.59 -4.88
CA ALA A 129 -13.48 -13.61 -6.02
C ALA A 129 -14.92 -13.85 -5.57
N LYS A 130 -15.15 -14.84 -4.70
CA LYS A 130 -16.48 -15.10 -4.12
C LYS A 130 -17.05 -13.84 -3.48
N LEU A 131 -16.30 -13.19 -2.58
CA LEU A 131 -16.76 -11.99 -1.88
C LEU A 131 -17.01 -10.82 -2.84
N ALA A 132 -16.16 -10.65 -3.86
CA ALA A 132 -16.31 -9.59 -4.85
C ALA A 132 -17.58 -9.78 -5.70
N PHE A 133 -17.84 -11.00 -6.19
CA PHE A 133 -19.06 -11.30 -6.94
C PHE A 133 -20.33 -11.23 -6.08
N ASP A 134 -20.29 -11.68 -4.83
CA ASP A 134 -21.40 -11.53 -3.89
C ASP A 134 -21.68 -10.05 -3.61
N GLY A 135 -20.64 -9.22 -3.51
CA GLY A 135 -20.75 -7.77 -3.39
C GLY A 135 -21.30 -7.12 -4.64
N ALA A 136 -20.81 -7.52 -5.82
CA ALA A 136 -21.27 -7.01 -7.09
C ALA A 136 -22.77 -7.26 -7.32
N LYS A 137 -23.25 -8.47 -7.02
CA LYS A 137 -24.69 -8.80 -7.11
C LYS A 137 -25.54 -7.92 -6.21
N ARG A 138 -25.06 -7.57 -5.02
CA ARG A 138 -25.77 -6.66 -4.12
C ARG A 138 -25.85 -5.22 -4.65
N ILE A 139 -24.82 -4.78 -5.37
CA ILE A 139 -24.70 -3.40 -5.86
C ILE A 139 -25.31 -3.22 -7.23
N TYR A 140 -24.97 -4.10 -8.17
CA TYR A 140 -25.36 -3.99 -9.58
C TYR A 140 -26.57 -4.87 -9.96
N GLY A 141 -27.02 -5.74 -9.03
CA GLY A 141 -28.13 -6.69 -9.27
C GLY A 141 -27.67 -8.05 -9.78
N ASP A 142 -28.62 -9.00 -9.89
CA ASP A 142 -28.41 -10.34 -10.41
C ASP A 142 -29.48 -10.61 -11.50
N PRO A 143 -29.11 -10.90 -12.76
CA PRO A 143 -27.76 -11.18 -13.25
C PRO A 143 -26.89 -9.92 -13.45
N LEU A 144 -25.58 -10.07 -13.26
CA LEU A 144 -24.58 -9.03 -13.54
C LEU A 144 -24.47 -8.81 -15.07
N SER A 145 -24.23 -7.56 -15.48
CA SER A 145 -23.87 -7.23 -16.86
C SER A 145 -22.52 -7.84 -17.25
N GLU A 146 -22.30 -8.05 -18.54
CA GLU A 146 -21.00 -8.57 -19.01
C GLU A 146 -19.85 -7.60 -18.70
N GLU A 147 -20.07 -6.30 -18.84
CA GLU A 147 -19.09 -5.26 -18.50
C GLU A 147 -18.57 -5.39 -17.06
N VAL A 148 -19.48 -5.57 -16.09
CA VAL A 148 -19.12 -5.75 -14.67
C VAL A 148 -18.36 -7.04 -14.47
N LYS A 149 -18.77 -8.14 -15.12
CA LYS A 149 -18.10 -9.44 -15.01
C LYS A 149 -16.69 -9.40 -15.58
N GLU A 150 -16.52 -8.84 -16.78
CA GLU A 150 -15.23 -8.70 -17.43
C GLU A 150 -14.28 -7.86 -16.57
N ARG A 151 -14.76 -6.72 -16.07
CA ARG A 151 -13.98 -5.86 -15.19
C ARG A 151 -13.55 -6.55 -13.90
N LEU A 152 -14.44 -7.25 -13.22
CA LEU A 152 -14.11 -8.00 -12.00
C LEU A 152 -13.14 -9.15 -12.27
N ASN A 153 -13.34 -9.92 -13.33
CA ASN A 153 -12.44 -11.01 -13.70
C ASN A 153 -11.03 -10.50 -13.98
N PHE A 154 -10.92 -9.42 -14.75
CA PHE A 154 -9.64 -8.78 -15.05
C PHE A 154 -8.92 -8.32 -13.76
N GLU A 155 -9.60 -7.58 -12.90
CA GLU A 155 -8.99 -7.08 -11.66
C GLU A 155 -8.58 -8.22 -10.71
N LEU A 156 -9.45 -9.23 -10.53
CA LEU A 156 -9.18 -10.41 -9.71
C LEU A 156 -7.99 -11.22 -10.23
N TYR A 157 -7.90 -11.37 -11.55
CA TYR A 157 -6.75 -12.00 -12.19
C TYR A 157 -5.45 -11.26 -11.86
N ILE A 158 -5.41 -9.93 -12.02
CA ILE A 158 -4.23 -9.13 -11.70
C ILE A 158 -3.88 -9.24 -10.21
N MET A 159 -4.85 -9.10 -9.31
CA MET A 159 -4.63 -9.20 -7.87
C MET A 159 -4.05 -10.57 -7.47
N LYS A 160 -4.57 -11.66 -8.06
CA LYS A 160 -4.11 -13.03 -7.82
C LYS A 160 -2.71 -13.24 -8.34
N THR A 161 -2.45 -12.88 -9.60
CA THR A 161 -1.16 -13.12 -10.26
C THR A 161 -0.02 -12.24 -9.72
N MET A 162 -0.35 -11.13 -9.06
CA MET A 162 0.59 -10.30 -8.31
C MET A 162 0.81 -10.78 -6.86
N GLY A 163 -0.02 -11.71 -6.36
CA GLY A 163 0.10 -12.28 -5.02
C GLY A 163 -0.53 -11.46 -3.90
N PHE A 164 -1.51 -10.61 -4.19
CA PHE A 164 -2.10 -9.67 -3.24
C PHE A 164 -3.53 -9.99 -2.72
N PRO A 165 -4.18 -11.13 -2.99
CA PRO A 165 -5.54 -11.37 -2.53
C PRO A 165 -5.68 -11.23 -1.02
N GLY A 166 -4.73 -11.78 -0.24
CA GLY A 166 -4.74 -11.69 1.22
C GLY A 166 -4.72 -10.26 1.74
N TYR A 167 -4.02 -9.35 1.06
CA TYR A 167 -4.00 -7.94 1.41
C TYR A 167 -5.41 -7.31 1.32
N PHE A 168 -6.12 -7.55 0.21
CA PHE A 168 -7.48 -7.05 0.04
C PHE A 168 -8.45 -7.63 1.05
N LEU A 169 -8.32 -8.92 1.39
CA LEU A 169 -9.12 -9.58 2.40
C LEU A 169 -8.93 -8.95 3.78
N ILE A 170 -7.68 -8.63 4.16
CA ILE A 170 -7.37 -7.98 5.43
C ILE A 170 -7.92 -6.55 5.47
N VAL A 171 -7.76 -5.79 4.38
CA VAL A 171 -8.25 -4.41 4.31
C VAL A 171 -9.78 -4.38 4.41
N GLN A 172 -10.46 -5.27 3.68
CA GLN A 172 -11.90 -5.40 3.74
C GLN A 172 -12.38 -5.79 5.15
N ASP A 173 -11.67 -6.69 5.82
CA ASP A 173 -12.00 -7.20 7.12
C ASP A 173 -12.00 -6.09 8.19
N PHE A 174 -10.93 -5.33 8.32
CA PHE A 174 -10.89 -4.27 9.33
C PHE A 174 -11.79 -3.08 9.01
N ILE A 175 -12.05 -2.80 7.71
CA ILE A 175 -13.02 -1.77 7.32
C ILE A 175 -14.44 -2.19 7.70
N ASN A 176 -14.77 -3.46 7.47
CA ASN A 176 -16.09 -3.97 7.86
C ASN A 176 -16.24 -4.03 9.37
N ALA A 177 -15.21 -4.48 10.10
CA ALA A 177 -15.22 -4.48 11.56
C ALA A 177 -15.37 -3.05 12.12
N ALA A 178 -14.67 -2.06 11.55
CA ALA A 178 -14.83 -0.67 11.94
C ALA A 178 -16.29 -0.21 11.83
N ARG A 179 -16.95 -0.54 10.70
CA ARG A 179 -18.34 -0.11 10.46
C ARG A 179 -19.37 -0.89 11.25
N SER A 180 -19.24 -2.23 11.35
CA SER A 180 -20.27 -3.12 11.86
C SER A 180 -20.12 -3.46 13.34
N GLU A 181 -18.88 -3.60 13.84
CA GLU A 181 -18.59 -4.01 15.20
C GLU A 181 -18.27 -2.81 16.10
N LEU A 182 -17.45 -1.87 15.58
CA LEU A 182 -16.95 -0.75 16.38
C LEU A 182 -17.78 0.54 16.21
N GLY A 183 -18.67 0.60 15.22
CA GLY A 183 -19.48 1.79 14.95
C GLY A 183 -18.65 3.00 14.49
N VAL A 184 -17.43 2.77 13.98
CA VAL A 184 -16.52 3.81 13.53
C VAL A 184 -16.82 4.18 12.08
N SER A 185 -16.94 5.47 11.80
CA SER A 185 -17.14 5.99 10.46
C SER A 185 -15.89 5.81 9.62
N VAL A 186 -16.09 5.27 8.40
CA VAL A 186 -15.01 5.06 7.42
C VAL A 186 -15.29 5.88 6.18
N GLY A 187 -14.30 6.63 5.73
CA GLY A 187 -14.37 7.48 4.55
C GLY A 187 -14.72 6.71 3.26
N PRO A 188 -15.09 7.42 2.19
CA PRO A 188 -15.49 6.79 0.93
C PRO A 188 -14.34 6.14 0.17
N GLY A 189 -13.12 6.30 0.64
CA GLY A 189 -11.89 5.93 -0.04
C GLY A 189 -11.26 7.12 -0.76
N ARG A 190 -9.95 7.08 -0.91
CA ARG A 190 -9.15 8.10 -1.60
C ARG A 190 -7.98 7.45 -2.32
N GLY A 191 -7.24 8.24 -3.08
CA GLY A 191 -6.08 7.74 -3.83
C GLY A 191 -6.47 6.85 -5.00
N SER A 192 -5.56 5.98 -5.41
CA SER A 192 -5.70 5.13 -6.59
C SER A 192 -6.67 3.96 -6.40
N ALA A 193 -6.90 3.52 -5.16
CA ALA A 193 -7.79 2.39 -4.86
C ALA A 193 -9.25 2.62 -5.29
N ALA A 194 -9.66 3.88 -5.46
CA ALA A 194 -10.97 4.23 -6.01
C ALA A 194 -11.19 3.73 -7.45
N GLY A 195 -10.10 3.40 -8.19
CA GLY A 195 -10.17 2.83 -9.53
C GLY A 195 -10.49 1.33 -9.59
N SER A 196 -10.63 0.64 -8.44
CA SER A 196 -10.87 -0.79 -8.39
C SER A 196 -12.35 -1.13 -8.15
N ALA A 197 -12.96 -1.87 -9.09
CA ALA A 197 -14.31 -2.41 -8.97
C ALA A 197 -14.38 -3.51 -7.89
N VAL A 198 -13.33 -4.31 -7.74
CA VAL A 198 -13.22 -5.28 -6.65
C VAL A 198 -13.24 -4.59 -5.30
N ALA A 199 -12.44 -3.53 -5.11
CA ALA A 199 -12.44 -2.75 -3.86
C ALA A 199 -13.81 -2.13 -3.55
N TYR A 200 -14.51 -1.66 -4.58
CA TYR A 200 -15.87 -1.14 -4.45
C TYR A 200 -16.87 -2.25 -4.05
N CYS A 201 -16.84 -3.39 -4.72
CA CYS A 201 -17.72 -4.53 -4.40
C CYS A 201 -17.47 -5.11 -3.00
N LEU A 202 -16.24 -5.06 -2.51
CA LEU A 202 -15.87 -5.46 -1.15
C LEU A 202 -16.23 -4.41 -0.09
N GLY A 203 -16.67 -3.21 -0.50
CA GLY A 203 -16.98 -2.10 0.40
C GLY A 203 -15.73 -1.40 0.97
N ILE A 204 -14.55 -1.64 0.41
CA ILE A 204 -13.32 -0.91 0.75
C ILE A 204 -13.48 0.55 0.34
N THR A 205 -13.96 0.80 -0.87
CA THR A 205 -14.32 2.13 -1.36
C THR A 205 -15.83 2.27 -1.54
N LYS A 206 -16.32 3.52 -1.63
CA LYS A 206 -17.71 3.85 -1.92
C LYS A 206 -17.89 4.61 -3.24
N ILE A 207 -16.84 4.63 -4.05
CA ILE A 207 -16.82 5.27 -5.36
C ILE A 207 -16.93 4.18 -6.41
N ASP A 208 -17.93 4.24 -7.27
CA ASP A 208 -18.13 3.29 -8.35
C ASP A 208 -17.16 3.59 -9.51
N PRO A 209 -16.13 2.78 -9.75
CA PRO A 209 -15.15 3.06 -10.79
C PRO A 209 -15.70 2.85 -12.20
N ILE A 210 -16.74 2.04 -12.37
CA ILE A 210 -17.39 1.82 -13.67
C ILE A 210 -18.23 3.05 -14.04
N GLN A 211 -19.02 3.56 -13.10
CA GLN A 211 -19.83 4.76 -13.32
C GLN A 211 -18.98 5.99 -13.67
N TYR A 212 -17.78 6.12 -13.10
CA TYR A 212 -16.91 7.27 -13.31
C TYR A 212 -15.75 7.01 -14.28
N ASP A 213 -15.75 5.88 -14.97
CA ASP A 213 -14.72 5.47 -15.93
C ASP A 213 -13.28 5.58 -15.37
N LEU A 214 -13.08 5.06 -14.15
CA LEU A 214 -11.80 5.09 -13.47
C LEU A 214 -10.93 3.90 -13.90
N LEU A 215 -9.66 4.19 -14.18
CA LEU A 215 -8.70 3.20 -14.64
C LEU A 215 -8.10 2.41 -13.48
N PHE A 216 -8.21 1.08 -13.53
CA PHE A 216 -7.61 0.16 -12.56
C PHE A 216 -6.08 0.14 -12.61
N GLU A 217 -5.50 0.32 -13.78
CA GLU A 217 -4.06 0.31 -14.02
C GLU A 217 -3.31 1.45 -13.30
N ARG A 218 -4.03 2.48 -12.87
CA ARG A 218 -3.48 3.53 -11.99
C ARG A 218 -3.31 3.05 -10.54
N PHE A 219 -4.04 2.03 -10.15
CA PHE A 219 -3.99 1.42 -8.83
C PHE A 219 -3.03 0.24 -8.79
N LEU A 220 -3.23 -0.76 -9.66
CA LEU A 220 -2.35 -1.91 -9.81
C LEU A 220 -1.90 -2.04 -11.26
N ASN A 221 -0.59 -2.04 -11.44
CA ASN A 221 0.03 -2.25 -12.74
C ASN A 221 1.02 -3.43 -12.63
N PRO A 222 0.84 -4.52 -13.41
CA PRO A 222 1.75 -5.66 -13.43
C PRO A 222 3.20 -5.31 -13.76
N ASP A 223 3.41 -4.22 -14.53
CA ASP A 223 4.74 -3.75 -14.90
C ASP A 223 5.46 -3.02 -13.74
N ARG A 224 4.72 -2.58 -12.75
CA ARG A 224 5.25 -1.98 -11.52
C ARG A 224 5.11 -2.95 -10.36
N ILE A 225 6.22 -3.58 -9.98
CA ILE A 225 6.27 -4.48 -8.81
C ILE A 225 6.30 -3.62 -7.53
N SER A 226 5.16 -3.04 -7.18
CA SER A 226 4.98 -2.34 -5.90
C SER A 226 3.77 -2.91 -5.17
N LEU A 227 3.85 -2.93 -3.84
CA LEU A 227 2.68 -3.24 -3.02
C LEU A 227 1.58 -2.22 -3.30
N PRO A 228 0.31 -2.67 -3.39
CA PRO A 228 -0.81 -1.75 -3.45
C PRO A 228 -0.87 -0.92 -2.17
N ASP A 229 -1.14 0.37 -2.33
CA ASP A 229 -1.35 1.30 -1.22
C ASP A 229 -2.81 1.70 -1.16
N ILE A 230 -3.51 1.28 -0.10
CA ILE A 230 -4.91 1.62 0.14
C ILE A 230 -4.99 2.59 1.30
N ASP A 231 -5.25 3.84 0.97
CA ASP A 231 -5.50 4.88 1.96
C ASP A 231 -6.90 4.75 2.55
N VAL A 232 -7.00 4.58 3.85
CA VAL A 232 -8.27 4.48 4.58
C VAL A 232 -8.37 5.59 5.61
N ASP A 233 -9.42 6.40 5.53
CA ASP A 233 -9.72 7.44 6.49
C ASP A 233 -10.73 6.93 7.51
N PHE A 234 -10.38 7.00 8.78
CA PHE A 234 -11.29 6.74 9.91
C PHE A 234 -11.61 8.03 10.62
N ASP A 235 -12.74 8.07 11.25
CA ASP A 235 -13.07 9.14 12.16
C ASP A 235 -12.02 9.20 13.31
N ASP A 236 -11.68 10.42 13.73
CA ASP A 236 -10.56 10.67 14.63
C ASP A 236 -10.77 10.05 16.01
N ASP A 237 -12.00 10.07 16.52
CA ASP A 237 -12.35 9.49 17.83
C ASP A 237 -12.27 7.96 17.80
N GLY A 238 -12.70 7.34 16.70
CA GLY A 238 -12.78 5.87 16.56
C GLY A 238 -11.49 5.20 16.08
N ARG A 239 -10.55 5.94 15.48
CA ARG A 239 -9.33 5.38 14.90
C ARG A 239 -8.53 4.51 15.87
N GLY A 240 -8.45 4.92 17.14
CA GLY A 240 -7.72 4.18 18.18
C GLY A 240 -8.32 2.80 18.45
N GLU A 241 -9.66 2.66 18.36
CA GLU A 241 -10.36 1.38 18.52
C GLU A 241 -10.05 0.44 17.38
N VAL A 242 -10.07 0.95 16.13
CA VAL A 242 -9.74 0.15 14.94
C VAL A 242 -8.32 -0.38 15.03
N LEU A 243 -7.35 0.44 15.43
CA LEU A 243 -5.95 0.01 15.59
C LEU A 243 -5.81 -1.08 16.66
N ARG A 244 -6.53 -0.96 17.78
CA ARG A 244 -6.55 -2.00 18.81
C ARG A 244 -7.17 -3.30 18.30
N TRP A 245 -8.28 -3.21 17.58
CA TRP A 245 -8.94 -4.37 16.97
C TRP A 245 -8.00 -5.11 16.00
N VAL A 246 -7.34 -4.37 15.08
CA VAL A 246 -6.37 -4.94 14.13
C VAL A 246 -5.21 -5.60 14.86
N THR A 247 -4.63 -4.92 15.86
CA THR A 247 -3.52 -5.46 16.66
C THR A 247 -3.92 -6.74 17.41
N ASN A 248 -5.13 -6.78 17.97
CA ASN A 248 -5.62 -7.96 18.67
C ASN A 248 -5.89 -9.14 17.74
N LYS A 249 -6.44 -8.86 16.54
CA LYS A 249 -6.77 -9.90 15.56
C LYS A 249 -5.57 -10.48 14.84
N TYR A 250 -4.66 -9.63 14.41
CA TYR A 250 -3.52 -10.02 13.55
C TYR A 250 -2.21 -10.23 14.30
N GLY A 251 -2.11 -9.76 15.53
CA GLY A 251 -0.93 -9.87 16.39
C GLY A 251 -0.14 -8.56 16.46
N GLN A 252 0.38 -8.29 17.65
CA GLN A 252 1.14 -7.07 17.95
C GLN A 252 2.43 -6.97 17.11
N GLU A 253 3.03 -8.11 16.80
CA GLU A 253 4.26 -8.20 15.99
C GLU A 253 4.04 -7.94 14.49
N LYS A 254 2.77 -7.87 14.04
CA LYS A 254 2.38 -7.65 12.63
C LYS A 254 1.81 -6.28 12.35
N VAL A 255 1.68 -5.46 13.40
CA VAL A 255 1.11 -4.11 13.30
C VAL A 255 2.10 -3.11 13.84
N ALA A 256 2.47 -2.14 13.04
CA ALA A 256 3.42 -1.10 13.43
C ALA A 256 2.95 0.29 12.97
N HIS A 257 3.26 1.28 13.79
CA HIS A 257 3.11 2.68 13.39
C HIS A 257 4.40 3.17 12.75
N ILE A 258 4.26 3.84 11.59
CA ILE A 258 5.39 4.55 11.00
C ILE A 258 5.60 5.83 11.80
N ILE A 259 6.81 6.01 12.34
CA ILE A 259 7.19 7.22 13.03
C ILE A 259 7.46 8.30 12.00
N THR A 260 6.70 9.40 12.08
CA THR A 260 6.92 10.58 11.25
C THR A 260 7.41 11.73 12.12
N TYR A 261 8.48 12.37 11.69
CA TYR A 261 8.99 13.57 12.34
C TYR A 261 8.45 14.79 11.61
N GLY A 262 7.83 15.69 12.36
CA GLY A 262 7.37 16.98 11.86
C GLY A 262 7.96 18.10 12.71
N THR A 263 8.34 19.21 12.09
CA THR A 263 8.67 20.45 12.80
C THR A 263 7.44 21.34 12.86
N MET A 264 7.17 21.90 14.03
CA MET A 264 6.12 22.92 14.15
C MET A 264 6.58 24.17 13.43
N ALA A 265 5.93 24.47 12.31
CA ALA A 265 6.16 25.72 11.60
C ALA A 265 5.56 26.89 12.37
N THR A 266 6.02 28.11 12.10
CA THR A 266 5.56 29.35 12.75
C THR A 266 4.04 29.52 12.70
N LYS A 267 3.40 29.13 11.62
CA LYS A 267 1.95 29.29 11.44
C LYS A 267 1.12 28.46 12.44
N PRO A 268 1.37 27.15 12.68
CA PRO A 268 0.66 26.41 13.72
C PRO A 268 0.87 26.99 15.11
N VAL A 269 2.09 27.40 15.44
CA VAL A 269 2.41 28.03 16.75
C VAL A 269 1.63 29.33 16.93
N SER A 270 1.54 30.14 15.88
CA SER A 270 0.76 31.39 15.93
C SER A 270 -0.73 31.13 16.17
N TYR A 271 -1.32 30.10 15.59
CA TYR A 271 -2.73 29.78 15.82
C TYR A 271 -3.00 29.19 17.22
N THR A 272 -2.05 28.49 17.81
CA THR A 272 -2.21 27.92 19.16
C THR A 272 -1.90 28.91 20.29
N HIS A 273 -1.03 29.92 20.07
CA HIS A 273 -0.59 30.86 21.10
C HIS A 273 -1.12 32.25 20.94
N LEU A 274 -1.50 32.67 19.74
CA LEU A 274 -2.26 33.89 19.54
C LEU A 274 -3.75 33.64 19.76
N THR A 275 -4.17 33.56 20.98
CA THR A 275 -5.58 33.83 21.31
C THR A 275 -5.82 35.28 20.94
N LEU A 276 -6.43 35.53 19.81
CA LEU A 276 -6.98 36.82 19.49
C LEU A 276 -7.95 37.18 20.61
N PRO A 277 -7.74 38.32 21.33
CA PRO A 277 -8.73 38.77 22.27
C PRO A 277 -10.03 38.88 21.51
N THR A 278 -11.04 38.15 21.93
CA THR A 278 -12.41 38.29 21.45
C THR A 278 -12.76 39.77 21.59
N ILE A 279 -12.83 40.46 20.48
CA ILE A 279 -13.38 41.80 20.45
C ILE A 279 -14.84 41.66 20.89
N ARG A 280 -15.13 42.18 22.10
CA ARG A 280 -16.50 42.35 22.57
C ARG A 280 -17.16 43.50 21.83
#